data_baedb46c81054569bbe44c41bea2a727
#
_entry.id   baedb46c81054569bbe44c41bea2a727
#
_cell.length_a   1.000
_cell.length_b   1.000
_cell.length_c   1.000
_cell.angle_alpha   90.00
_cell.angle_beta   90.00
_cell.angle_gamma   90.00
#
_symmetry.space_group_name_H-M   'P 1'
#
loop_
_entity.id
_entity.type
_entity.pdbx_description
1 polymer ?
#
loop_
_entity_poly.entity_id
_entity_poly.type
_entity_poly.pdbx_seq_one_letter_code
_entity_poly.pdbx_strand_id
1 'polypeptide(L)'
;MNNVQALPGAFPLHADKDFNTESEWVILKLLCRPLMEIDTTDAEELSRASGGQIRIERADELIRIVRISKLPGLGTWIARLMGEAGFDEAQVRTVKAEKIMARINERMGYPLCNDATVRALADLQIKWKGQREGSGT
;
A
#
# COMPACT_ATOMS: atom_id res chain seq x y z
N MET A 1 6.82 -5.06 21.74
CA MET A 1 6.36 -4.73 21.39
C MET A 1 5.83 -4.09 21.11
N ASN A 2 5.44 -3.69 20.85
CA ASN A 2 4.95 -3.00 20.55
C ASN A 2 3.99 -2.65 20.30
N ASN A 3 3.61 -2.37 20.29
CA ASN A 3 2.69 -2.05 20.00
C ASN A 3 2.20 -1.14 19.47
N VAL A 4 1.96 -0.90 18.99
CA VAL A 4 1.77 -0.17 18.21
C VAL A 4 0.49 0.24 18.01
N GLN A 5 -0.33 0.18 18.35
CA GLN A 5 -1.44 0.59 18.08
C GLN A 5 -1.98 1.51 18.63
N ALA A 6 -2.32 2.05 18.38
CA ALA A 6 -2.78 3.07 18.66
C ALA A 6 -4.14 3.07 19.01
N LEU A 7 -4.98 3.66 18.34
CA LEU A 7 -6.37 3.74 18.67
C LEU A 7 -7.10 2.51 18.20
N PRO A 8 -8.15 2.07 18.89
CA PRO A 8 -8.98 0.99 18.39
C PRO A 8 -9.49 1.34 16.99
N GLY A 9 -9.34 0.41 16.08
CA GLY A 9 -9.78 0.59 14.71
C GLY A 9 -8.83 1.33 13.81
N ALA A 10 -7.74 1.87 14.37
CA ALA A 10 -6.73 2.52 13.56
C ALA A 10 -5.77 1.49 12.98
N PHE A 11 -5.09 1.89 11.90
CA PHE A 11 -4.05 1.04 11.33
C PHE A 11 -2.73 1.30 12.05
N PRO A 12 -1.88 0.27 12.19
CA PRO A 12 -0.52 0.49 12.65
C PRO A 12 0.18 1.45 11.70
N LEU A 13 0.78 2.49 12.23
CA LEU A 13 1.39 3.53 11.40
C LEU A 13 2.90 3.37 11.29
N HIS A 14 3.45 2.28 11.76
CA HIS A 14 4.88 2.04 11.60
C HIS A 14 5.21 1.59 10.18
N ALA A 15 6.41 1.81 9.77
CA ALA A 15 6.87 1.37 8.46
C ALA A 15 7.04 -0.15 8.44
N ASP A 16 6.49 -0.77 7.42
CA ASP A 16 6.69 -2.19 7.19
C ASP A 16 7.89 -2.34 6.25
N LYS A 17 9.04 -2.56 6.82
CA LYS A 17 10.28 -2.65 6.04
C LYS A 17 10.42 -3.96 5.30
N ASP A 18 9.53 -4.90 5.57
CA ASP A 18 9.67 -6.25 5.03
C ASP A 18 8.79 -6.52 3.82
N PHE A 19 8.13 -5.50 3.26
CA PHE A 19 7.31 -5.77 2.09
C PHE A 19 8.13 -5.99 0.82
N ASN A 20 9.41 -5.64 0.82
CA ASN A 20 10.32 -5.96 -0.26
C ASN A 20 11.33 -7.01 0.22
N THR A 21 11.84 -7.81 -0.70
CA THR A 21 12.84 -8.80 -0.36
C THR A 21 14.22 -8.15 -0.22
N GLU A 22 15.14 -8.86 0.40
CA GLU A 22 16.51 -8.39 0.53
C GLU A 22 17.16 -8.18 -0.84
N SER A 23 16.90 -9.08 -1.78
CA SER A 23 17.41 -8.93 -3.14
C SER A 23 16.89 -7.67 -3.80
N GLU A 24 15.60 -7.39 -3.62
CA GLU A 24 15.00 -6.19 -4.17
C GLU A 24 15.61 -4.94 -3.54
N TRP A 25 15.85 -4.98 -2.25
CA TRP A 25 16.48 -3.88 -1.54
C TRP A 25 17.86 -3.58 -2.14
N VAL A 26 18.67 -4.61 -2.36
CA VAL A 26 20.01 -4.46 -2.92
C VAL A 26 19.93 -3.88 -4.33
N ILE A 27 19.02 -4.39 -5.16
CA ILE A 27 18.86 -3.93 -6.52
C ILE A 27 18.49 -2.44 -6.55
N LEU A 28 17.52 -2.04 -5.76
CA LEU A 28 17.09 -0.65 -5.71
C LEU A 28 18.22 0.25 -5.23
N LYS A 29 18.99 -0.21 -4.26
CA LYS A 29 20.11 0.56 -3.76
C LYS A 29 21.17 0.76 -4.84
N LEU A 30 21.47 -0.29 -5.60
CA LEU A 30 22.42 -0.20 -6.70
C LEU A 30 21.94 0.74 -7.81
N LEU A 31 20.62 0.83 -7.99
CA LEU A 31 20.02 1.72 -8.97
C LEU A 31 19.87 3.15 -8.45
N CYS A 32 20.27 3.39 -7.21
CA CYS A 32 20.08 4.68 -6.55
C CYS A 32 18.61 5.11 -6.55
N ARG A 33 17.71 4.15 -6.39
CA ARG A 33 16.27 4.40 -6.34
C ARG A 33 15.71 3.98 -4.99
N PRO A 34 15.48 4.93 -4.08
CA PRO A 34 14.88 4.60 -2.79
C PRO A 34 13.52 3.94 -2.98
N LEU A 35 13.24 2.92 -2.19
CA LEU A 35 12.00 2.16 -2.31
C LEU A 35 10.76 3.07 -2.32
N MET A 36 10.72 4.04 -1.42
CA MET A 36 9.54 4.88 -1.29
C MET A 36 9.41 5.93 -2.39
N GLU A 37 10.32 5.92 -3.35
CA GLU A 37 10.27 6.86 -4.48
C GLU A 37 10.03 6.17 -5.81
N ILE A 38 9.79 4.86 -5.81
CA ILE A 38 9.55 4.14 -7.07
C ILE A 38 8.16 4.42 -7.64
N ASP A 39 7.31 5.11 -6.90
CA ASP A 39 5.98 5.47 -7.38
C ASP A 39 6.01 6.48 -8.53
N THR A 40 7.19 7.05 -8.83
CA THR A 40 7.35 7.97 -9.95
C THR A 40 7.79 7.27 -11.23
N THR A 41 7.96 5.96 -11.19
CA THR A 41 8.35 5.18 -12.36
C THR A 41 7.24 4.20 -12.69
N ASP A 42 7.32 3.55 -13.86
CA ASP A 42 6.37 2.51 -14.20
C ASP A 42 7.03 1.14 -14.08
N ALA A 43 6.19 0.10 -14.09
CA ALA A 43 6.65 -1.26 -13.84
C ALA A 43 7.62 -1.75 -14.91
N GLU A 44 7.37 -1.39 -16.17
CA GLU A 44 8.26 -1.80 -17.25
C GLU A 44 9.63 -1.17 -17.12
N GLU A 45 9.67 0.12 -16.80
CA GLU A 45 10.92 0.83 -16.61
C GLU A 45 11.72 0.23 -15.46
N LEU A 46 11.05 -0.01 -14.33
CA LEU A 46 11.73 -0.56 -13.17
C LEU A 46 12.27 -1.95 -13.46
N SER A 47 11.48 -2.78 -14.11
CA SER A 47 11.92 -4.13 -14.46
C SER A 47 13.13 -4.08 -15.38
N ARG A 48 13.09 -3.21 -16.38
CA ARG A 48 14.19 -3.07 -17.33
C ARG A 48 15.46 -2.57 -16.64
N ALA A 49 15.32 -1.56 -15.78
CA ALA A 49 16.47 -1.01 -15.04
C ALA A 49 17.11 -2.06 -14.16
N SER A 50 16.34 -3.02 -13.65
CA SER A 50 16.87 -4.09 -12.81
C SER A 50 17.48 -5.22 -13.62
N GLY A 51 17.50 -5.10 -14.94
CA GLY A 51 17.96 -6.17 -15.81
C GLY A 51 17.00 -7.36 -15.82
N GLY A 52 15.75 -7.12 -15.52
CA GLY A 52 14.73 -8.17 -15.45
C GLY A 52 14.71 -8.95 -14.15
N GLN A 53 15.58 -8.61 -13.22
CA GLN A 53 15.62 -9.31 -11.93
C GLN A 53 14.38 -9.02 -11.09
N ILE A 54 13.82 -7.83 -11.23
CA ILE A 54 12.49 -7.54 -10.68
C ILE A 54 11.54 -7.68 -11.85
N ARG A 55 10.69 -8.69 -11.80
CA ARG A 55 9.76 -8.95 -12.91
C ARG A 55 8.72 -7.84 -12.97
N ILE A 56 8.13 -7.66 -14.14
CA ILE A 56 7.14 -6.59 -14.35
C ILE A 56 6.00 -6.70 -13.35
N GLU A 57 5.49 -7.91 -13.12
CA GLU A 57 4.39 -8.12 -12.18
C GLU A 57 4.77 -7.70 -10.76
N ARG A 58 5.99 -8.03 -10.35
CA ARG A 58 6.46 -7.66 -9.02
C ARG A 58 6.73 -6.16 -8.94
N ALA A 59 7.31 -5.59 -9.98
CA ALA A 59 7.54 -4.15 -10.04
C ALA A 59 6.22 -3.40 -9.89
N ASP A 60 5.19 -3.85 -10.59
CA ASP A 60 3.87 -3.25 -10.50
C ASP A 60 3.32 -3.33 -9.09
N GLU A 61 3.47 -4.49 -8.46
CA GLU A 61 3.01 -4.70 -7.09
C GLU A 61 3.71 -3.76 -6.11
N LEU A 62 5.03 -3.66 -6.21
CA LEU A 62 5.80 -2.77 -5.34
C LEU A 62 5.39 -1.31 -5.53
N ILE A 63 5.21 -0.90 -6.78
CA ILE A 63 4.80 0.47 -7.08
C ILE A 63 3.41 0.75 -6.50
N ARG A 64 2.48 -0.21 -6.65
CA ARG A 64 1.13 -0.06 -6.07
C ARG A 64 1.22 0.12 -4.55
N ILE A 65 2.02 -0.71 -3.89
CA ILE A 65 2.16 -0.63 -2.43
C ILE A 65 2.68 0.75 -2.02
N VAL A 66 3.71 1.23 -2.70
CA VAL A 66 4.27 2.54 -2.36
C VAL A 66 3.24 3.65 -2.58
N ARG A 67 2.53 3.62 -3.70
CA ARG A 67 1.51 4.64 -3.98
C ARG A 67 0.40 4.63 -2.93
N ILE A 68 -0.07 3.44 -2.57
CA ILE A 68 -1.11 3.30 -1.55
C ILE A 68 -0.60 3.81 -0.21
N SER A 69 0.65 3.46 0.15
CA SER A 69 1.21 3.84 1.45
C SER A 69 1.32 5.34 1.63
N LYS A 70 1.32 6.10 0.53
CA LYS A 70 1.42 7.56 0.60
C LYS A 70 0.07 8.24 0.83
N LEU A 71 -1.01 7.48 0.81
CA LEU A 71 -2.31 8.04 1.17
C LEU A 71 -2.28 8.43 2.65
N PRO A 72 -2.67 9.67 2.99
CA PRO A 72 -2.56 10.15 4.37
C PRO A 72 -3.30 9.26 5.36
N GLY A 73 -2.63 8.90 6.45
CA GLY A 73 -3.23 8.14 7.52
C GLY A 73 -3.22 6.64 7.37
N LEU A 74 -2.71 6.13 6.26
CA LEU A 74 -2.81 4.69 5.98
C LEU A 74 -1.61 3.88 6.47
N GLY A 75 -0.40 4.30 6.10
CA GLY A 75 0.82 3.59 6.47
C GLY A 75 1.13 2.42 5.56
N THR A 76 2.28 1.78 5.78
CA THR A 76 2.77 0.74 4.87
C THR A 76 2.20 -0.64 5.18
N TRP A 77 1.82 -0.91 6.43
CA TRP A 77 1.34 -2.23 6.78
C TRP A 77 0.09 -2.62 6.00
N ILE A 78 -0.94 -1.77 6.04
CA ILE A 78 -2.19 -2.08 5.35
C ILE A 78 -2.03 -1.84 3.84
N ALA A 79 -1.17 -0.91 3.44
CA ALA A 79 -0.89 -0.66 2.03
C ALA A 79 -0.32 -1.89 1.36
N ARG A 80 0.57 -2.60 2.05
CA ARG A 80 1.12 -3.85 1.55
C ARG A 80 0.02 -4.87 1.28
N LEU A 81 -0.87 -5.03 2.25
CA LEU A 81 -1.97 -6.00 2.12
C LEU A 81 -2.87 -5.66 0.95
N MET A 82 -3.18 -4.38 0.78
CA MET A 82 -4.03 -3.92 -0.32
C MET A 82 -3.34 -4.11 -1.66
N GLY A 83 -2.07 -3.72 -1.77
CA GLY A 83 -1.33 -3.86 -3.01
C GLY A 83 -1.18 -5.32 -3.42
N GLU A 84 -0.90 -6.20 -2.46
CA GLU A 84 -0.79 -7.62 -2.72
C GLU A 84 -2.13 -8.24 -3.11
N ALA A 85 -3.22 -7.66 -2.62
CA ALA A 85 -4.56 -8.13 -2.98
C ALA A 85 -5.01 -7.62 -4.35
N GLY A 86 -4.21 -6.79 -4.99
CA GLY A 86 -4.48 -6.35 -6.35
C GLY A 86 -5.09 -4.97 -6.50
N PHE A 87 -5.22 -4.23 -5.41
CA PHE A 87 -5.78 -2.88 -5.48
C PHE A 87 -4.69 -1.86 -5.81
N ASP A 88 -5.07 -0.85 -6.57
CA ASP A 88 -4.22 0.31 -6.81
C ASP A 88 -4.71 1.49 -5.97
N GLU A 89 -4.01 2.62 -6.05
CA GLU A 89 -4.33 3.80 -5.26
C GLU A 89 -5.76 4.29 -5.53
N ALA A 90 -6.16 4.35 -6.79
CA ALA A 90 -7.48 4.84 -7.15
C ALA A 90 -8.57 3.94 -6.58
N GLN A 91 -8.36 2.63 -6.63
CA GLN A 91 -9.32 1.68 -6.08
C GLN A 91 -9.41 1.78 -4.56
N VAL A 92 -8.27 1.98 -3.90
CA VAL A 92 -8.29 2.13 -2.45
C VAL A 92 -9.10 3.37 -2.03
N ARG A 93 -9.09 4.41 -2.87
CA ARG A 93 -9.85 5.62 -2.59
C ARG A 93 -11.35 5.45 -2.83
N THR A 94 -11.75 4.57 -3.75
CA THR A 94 -13.13 4.58 -4.27
C THR A 94 -13.90 3.30 -4.05
N VAL A 95 -13.25 2.16 -3.96
CA VAL A 95 -13.94 0.89 -3.72
C VAL A 95 -14.42 0.86 -2.28
N LYS A 96 -15.60 0.32 -2.04
CA LYS A 96 -16.15 0.26 -0.68
C LYS A 96 -15.18 -0.42 0.27
N ALA A 97 -14.99 0.19 1.43
CA ALA A 97 -14.05 -0.34 2.42
C ALA A 97 -14.35 -1.79 2.77
N GLU A 98 -15.61 -2.16 2.86
CA GLU A 98 -16.01 -3.54 3.15
C GLU A 98 -15.47 -4.51 2.11
N LYS A 99 -15.53 -4.13 0.84
CA LYS A 99 -15.06 -5.00 -0.24
C LYS A 99 -13.55 -5.16 -0.20
N ILE A 100 -12.84 -4.06 0.07
CA ILE A 100 -11.39 -4.12 0.16
C ILE A 100 -10.96 -5.04 1.28
N MET A 101 -11.56 -4.88 2.46
CA MET A 101 -11.20 -5.68 3.62
C MET A 101 -11.60 -7.14 3.45
N ALA A 102 -12.75 -7.39 2.82
CA ALA A 102 -13.17 -8.76 2.53
C ALA A 102 -12.18 -9.46 1.59
N ARG A 103 -11.68 -8.74 0.60
CA ARG A 103 -10.70 -9.29 -0.33
C ARG A 103 -9.39 -9.62 0.38
N ILE A 104 -8.95 -8.75 1.27
CA ILE A 104 -7.74 -9.00 2.06
C ILE A 104 -7.95 -10.25 2.92
N ASN A 105 -9.08 -10.34 3.61
CA ASN A 105 -9.37 -11.50 4.46
C ASN A 105 -9.42 -12.79 3.65
N GLU A 106 -10.01 -12.74 2.47
CA GLU A 106 -10.08 -13.88 1.58
C GLU A 106 -8.69 -14.35 1.19
N ARG A 107 -7.84 -13.41 0.81
CA ARG A 107 -6.47 -13.71 0.41
C ARG A 107 -5.66 -14.29 1.56
N MET A 108 -5.85 -13.76 2.76
CA MET A 108 -5.11 -14.21 3.94
C MET A 108 -5.61 -15.53 4.47
N GLY A 109 -6.86 -15.90 4.16
CA GLY A 109 -7.45 -17.14 4.62
C GLY A 109 -8.00 -17.09 6.05
N TYR A 110 -8.07 -15.88 6.62
CA TYR A 110 -8.65 -15.70 7.95
C TYR A 110 -9.08 -14.22 8.09
N PRO A 111 -9.95 -13.92 9.06
CA PRO A 111 -10.50 -12.56 9.19
C PRO A 111 -9.52 -11.61 9.87
N LEU A 112 -8.47 -11.24 9.14
CA LEU A 112 -7.47 -10.30 9.63
C LEU A 112 -8.05 -8.91 9.85
N CYS A 113 -8.93 -8.47 8.95
CA CYS A 113 -9.56 -7.15 9.03
C CYS A 113 -10.96 -7.30 9.59
N ASN A 114 -11.29 -6.48 10.59
CA ASN A 114 -12.58 -6.54 11.27
C ASN A 114 -13.40 -5.28 10.98
N ASP A 115 -14.54 -5.14 11.64
CA ASP A 115 -15.43 -4.00 11.44
C ASP A 115 -14.76 -2.67 11.76
N ALA A 116 -13.90 -2.65 12.78
CA ALA A 116 -13.17 -1.44 13.13
C ALA A 116 -12.21 -1.04 12.01
N THR A 117 -11.60 -2.02 11.36
CA THR A 117 -10.71 -1.78 10.23
C THR A 117 -11.50 -1.20 9.05
N VAL A 118 -12.68 -1.76 8.79
CA VAL A 118 -13.56 -1.26 7.73
C VAL A 118 -13.94 0.19 7.99
N ARG A 119 -14.34 0.51 9.22
CA ARG A 119 -14.72 1.88 9.56
C ARG A 119 -13.54 2.84 9.43
N ALA A 120 -12.36 2.39 9.85
CA ALA A 120 -11.17 3.25 9.76
C ALA A 120 -10.88 3.60 8.31
N LEU A 121 -10.96 2.63 7.41
CA LEU A 121 -10.73 2.91 6.00
C LEU A 121 -11.83 3.79 5.42
N ALA A 122 -13.08 3.53 5.77
CA ALA A 122 -14.19 4.34 5.29
C ALA A 122 -14.02 5.80 5.70
N ASP A 123 -13.60 6.05 6.94
CA ASP A 123 -13.35 7.39 7.44
C ASP A 123 -12.23 8.07 6.66
N LEU A 124 -11.16 7.32 6.37
CA LEU A 124 -10.07 7.87 5.57
C LEU A 124 -10.51 8.21 4.15
N GLN A 125 -11.35 7.36 3.56
CA GLN A 125 -11.86 7.60 2.21
C GLN A 125 -12.64 8.92 2.16
N ILE A 126 -13.40 9.20 3.20
CA ILE A 126 -14.14 10.46 3.29
C ILE A 126 -13.17 11.63 3.39
N LYS A 127 -12.13 11.50 4.22
CA LYS A 127 -11.14 12.56 4.37
C LYS A 127 -10.39 12.83 3.08
N TRP A 128 -9.98 11.78 2.39
CA TRP A 128 -9.26 11.93 1.13
C TRP A 128 -10.13 12.62 0.08
N LYS A 129 -11.40 12.28 0.05
CA LYS A 129 -12.33 12.89 -0.89
C LYS A 129 -12.48 14.40 -0.61
N GLY A 130 -12.60 14.75 0.66
CA GLY A 130 -12.71 16.16 1.05
C GLY A 130 -11.44 16.93 0.71
N GLN A 131 -10.27 16.36 0.97
CA GLN A 131 -9.01 17.00 0.65
C GLN A 131 -8.85 17.20 -0.85
N ARG A 132 -9.22 16.18 -1.62
CA ARG A 132 -9.12 16.26 -3.06
C ARG A 132 -10.05 17.33 -3.63
N GLU A 133 -11.28 17.41 -3.13
CA GLU A 133 -12.22 18.42 -3.54
C GLU A 133 -11.74 19.81 -3.15
N GLY A 134 -11.20 19.94 -1.94
CA GLY A 134 -10.66 21.21 -1.48
C GLY A 134 -9.47 21.66 -2.31
N SER A 135 -8.57 20.76 -2.68
CA SER A 135 -7.41 21.12 -3.48
C SER A 135 -7.77 21.37 -4.93
N GLY A 136 -8.92 20.88 -5.37
CA GLY A 136 -9.38 21.11 -6.73
C GLY A 136 -9.96 22.49 -6.95
N THR A 137 -10.15 23.22 -5.89
CA THR A 137 -10.64 24.58 -6.01
C THR A 137 -9.49 25.55 -6.13
#